data_3ad21010323e4408d15ec60f039b2202
#
_entry.id   3ad21010323e4408d15ec60f039b2202
#
_cell.length_a   1.000
_cell.length_b   1.000
_cell.length_c   1.000
_cell.angle_alpha   90.00
_cell.angle_beta   90.00
_cell.angle_gamma   90.00
#
_symmetry.space_group_name_H-M   'P 1'
#
loop_
_entity.id
_entity.type
_entity.pdbx_description
1 polymer ?
#
loop_
_entity_poly.entity_id
_entity_poly.type
_entity_poly.pdbx_seq_one_letter_code
_entity_poly.pdbx_strand_id
1 'polypeptide(L)'
;YAVAVTPELVALIDPADPADPIARQFIPSADELVEQPGENADPIGDDARSPVGGIVHRYPDRVLFKLVHVCAVYCRFCFRREMVGPGKASALSDDAYRAGLDYIRSHPEIWEVILTGGDPLMLSPRRLAEIMADLAAIDHVKIIRIHSRVPIADPERINPEMIAALRVEGATTWIAIHANHPREFGANARAACARLADAGIPLVSQSVLLRGVNDDAATLTALMR
;
A
#
# COMPACT_ATOMS: atom_id res chain seq x y z
N TYR A 1 3.65 8.32 17.18
CA TYR A 1 3.07 8.05 15.85
C TYR A 1 1.60 7.69 15.98
N ALA A 2 0.82 7.90 14.90
CA ALA A 2 -0.60 7.57 14.87
C ALA A 2 -0.84 6.07 15.11
N VAL A 3 -1.96 5.76 15.76
CA VAL A 3 -2.41 4.39 16.02
C VAL A 3 -3.79 4.23 15.41
N ALA A 4 -3.95 3.27 14.52
CA ALA A 4 -5.24 2.80 14.04
C ALA A 4 -5.12 1.32 13.68
N VAL A 5 -6.06 0.52 14.15
CA VAL A 5 -6.18 -0.91 13.87
C VAL A 5 -7.64 -1.20 13.57
N THR A 6 -7.91 -1.96 12.52
CA THR A 6 -9.29 -2.33 12.17
C THR A 6 -9.80 -3.47 13.06
N PRO A 7 -11.12 -3.60 13.22
CA PRO A 7 -11.72 -4.74 13.93
C PRO A 7 -11.27 -6.10 13.37
N GLU A 8 -11.09 -6.20 12.06
CA GLU A 8 -10.60 -7.42 11.39
C GLU A 8 -9.23 -7.85 11.93
N LEU A 9 -8.27 -6.91 12.03
CA LEU A 9 -6.94 -7.22 12.55
C LEU A 9 -6.93 -7.39 14.08
N VAL A 10 -7.76 -6.64 14.82
CA VAL A 10 -7.89 -6.80 16.28
C VAL A 10 -8.34 -8.21 16.62
N ALA A 11 -9.28 -8.78 15.85
CA ALA A 11 -9.79 -10.14 16.05
C ALA A 11 -8.73 -11.24 15.85
N LEU A 12 -7.61 -10.92 15.17
CA LEU A 12 -6.48 -11.84 14.95
C LEU A 12 -5.43 -11.79 16.06
N ILE A 13 -5.47 -10.77 16.93
CA ILE A 13 -4.49 -10.60 18.01
C ILE A 13 -4.83 -11.56 19.17
N ASP A 14 -3.82 -12.30 19.63
CA ASP A 14 -3.91 -13.05 20.88
C ASP A 14 -3.44 -12.14 22.05
N PRO A 15 -4.34 -11.63 22.89
CA PRO A 15 -3.99 -10.74 23.98
C PRO A 15 -3.20 -11.44 25.11
N ALA A 16 -3.17 -12.78 25.13
CA ALA A 16 -2.41 -13.56 26.11
C ALA A 16 -0.95 -13.79 25.68
N ASP A 17 -0.63 -13.58 24.41
CA ASP A 17 0.74 -13.71 23.87
C ASP A 17 1.42 -12.33 23.74
N PRO A 18 2.37 -11.98 24.61
CA PRO A 18 3.10 -10.71 24.51
C PRO A 18 4.00 -10.63 23.27
N ALA A 19 4.21 -11.77 22.58
CA ALA A 19 4.99 -11.87 21.36
C ALA A 19 4.12 -12.04 20.09
N ASP A 20 2.79 -11.86 20.22
CA ASP A 20 1.86 -12.06 19.11
C ASP A 20 2.31 -11.34 17.83
N PRO A 21 2.50 -12.07 16.70
CA PRO A 21 3.06 -11.50 15.47
C PRO A 21 2.12 -10.49 14.79
N ILE A 22 0.83 -10.52 15.10
CA ILE A 22 -0.12 -9.51 14.58
C ILE A 22 -0.04 -8.27 15.44
N ALA A 23 -0.07 -8.40 16.78
CA ALA A 23 0.06 -7.27 17.70
C ALA A 23 1.34 -6.47 17.44
N ARG A 24 2.48 -7.12 17.25
CA ARG A 24 3.78 -6.48 16.97
C ARG A 24 3.78 -5.60 15.73
N GLN A 25 2.89 -5.83 14.79
CA GLN A 25 2.81 -5.04 13.57
C GLN A 25 2.00 -3.74 13.74
N PHE A 26 1.08 -3.68 14.71
CA PHE A 26 0.08 -2.60 14.78
C PHE A 26 -0.03 -1.95 16.16
N ILE A 27 0.31 -2.66 17.23
CA ILE A 27 0.24 -2.11 18.59
C ILE A 27 1.56 -1.40 18.92
N PRO A 28 1.52 -0.12 19.35
CA PRO A 28 2.73 0.62 19.67
C PRO A 28 3.45 0.05 20.90
N SER A 29 4.79 0.15 20.89
CA SER A 29 5.65 -0.17 22.00
C SER A 29 6.39 1.08 22.49
N ALA A 30 6.78 1.10 23.76
CA ALA A 30 7.62 2.15 24.32
C ALA A 30 9.01 2.20 23.64
N ASP A 31 9.46 1.11 23.04
CA ASP A 31 10.73 1.04 22.29
C ASP A 31 10.76 2.00 21.09
N GLU A 32 9.59 2.37 20.55
CA GLU A 32 9.49 3.35 19.46
C GLU A 32 9.88 4.78 19.86
N LEU A 33 10.00 5.05 21.16
CA LEU A 33 10.42 6.35 21.68
C LEU A 33 11.95 6.46 21.81
N VAL A 34 12.66 5.35 21.59
CA VAL A 34 14.12 5.30 21.65
C VAL A 34 14.69 5.55 20.27
N GLU A 35 15.24 6.73 20.05
CA GLU A 35 15.92 7.07 18.80
C GLU A 35 17.21 6.24 18.66
N GLN A 36 17.38 5.62 17.49
CA GLN A 36 18.60 4.85 17.19
C GLN A 36 19.56 5.67 16.33
N PRO A 37 20.89 5.50 16.48
CA PRO A 37 21.85 6.13 15.60
C PRO A 37 21.58 5.78 14.14
N GLY A 38 21.46 6.78 13.27
CA GLY A 38 21.21 6.62 11.84
C GLY A 38 19.74 6.63 11.43
N GLU A 39 18.78 6.75 12.37
CA GLU A 39 17.40 7.01 12.03
C GLU A 39 17.25 8.39 11.35
N ASN A 40 16.43 8.43 10.29
CA ASN A 40 16.08 9.68 9.62
C ASN A 40 14.66 9.64 9.08
N ALA A 41 14.10 10.82 8.72
CA ALA A 41 12.72 10.97 8.27
C ALA A 41 12.47 10.38 6.88
N ASP A 42 13.50 10.27 6.05
CA ASP A 42 13.46 9.65 4.70
C ASP A 42 14.45 8.48 4.61
N PRO A 43 14.18 7.35 5.29
CA PRO A 43 15.13 6.26 5.44
C PRO A 43 15.48 5.53 4.14
N ILE A 44 14.68 5.71 3.11
CA ILE A 44 14.90 5.09 1.79
C ILE A 44 15.27 6.11 0.70
N GLY A 45 15.38 7.41 1.00
CA GLY A 45 15.80 8.45 0.07
C GLY A 45 14.77 8.73 -1.03
N ASP A 46 13.49 8.75 -0.69
CA ASP A 46 12.41 9.10 -1.63
C ASP A 46 12.50 10.57 -2.04
N ASP A 47 12.87 11.48 -1.13
CA ASP A 47 12.91 12.92 -1.37
C ASP A 47 13.91 13.30 -2.47
N ALA A 48 15.11 12.70 -2.43
CA ALA A 48 16.14 12.90 -3.45
C ALA A 48 15.76 12.37 -4.85
N ARG A 49 14.70 11.58 -4.94
CA ARG A 49 14.17 10.96 -6.17
C ARG A 49 12.78 11.47 -6.55
N SER A 50 12.33 12.57 -5.93
CA SER A 50 11.00 13.16 -6.15
C SER A 50 11.11 14.41 -7.05
N PRO A 51 11.04 14.26 -8.39
CA PRO A 51 11.19 15.38 -9.33
C PRO A 51 10.01 16.36 -9.27
N VAL A 52 8.81 15.84 -8.95
CA VAL A 52 7.60 16.62 -8.72
C VAL A 52 6.80 16.04 -7.53
N GLY A 53 5.94 16.84 -6.94
CA GLY A 53 5.12 16.40 -5.80
C GLY A 53 4.33 15.12 -6.12
N GLY A 54 4.42 14.14 -5.22
CA GLY A 54 3.75 12.85 -5.37
C GLY A 54 4.51 11.79 -6.18
N ILE A 55 5.46 12.15 -7.04
CA ILE A 55 6.25 11.18 -7.83
C ILE A 55 7.54 10.84 -7.11
N VAL A 56 7.93 9.56 -7.13
CA VAL A 56 9.29 9.08 -6.85
C VAL A 56 9.77 8.28 -8.04
N HIS A 57 10.80 8.76 -8.72
CA HIS A 57 11.36 8.14 -9.93
C HIS A 57 12.76 7.61 -9.67
N ARG A 58 12.83 6.36 -9.19
CA ARG A 58 14.09 5.69 -8.82
C ARG A 58 14.61 4.76 -9.92
N TYR A 59 13.70 4.13 -10.66
CA TYR A 59 14.01 3.17 -11.73
C TYR A 59 13.60 3.75 -13.07
N PRO A 60 14.36 3.50 -14.15
CA PRO A 60 14.14 4.17 -15.45
C PRO A 60 12.76 3.89 -16.04
N ASP A 61 12.16 2.75 -15.72
CA ASP A 61 10.96 2.21 -16.38
C ASP A 61 9.68 2.30 -15.54
N ARG A 62 9.76 2.83 -14.31
CA ARG A 62 8.62 2.90 -13.38
C ARG A 62 8.72 4.00 -12.35
N VAL A 63 7.57 4.46 -11.88
CA VAL A 63 7.49 5.45 -10.82
C VAL A 63 6.54 5.03 -9.71
N LEU A 64 6.80 5.51 -8.49
CA LEU A 64 5.78 5.56 -7.45
C LEU A 64 4.97 6.84 -7.63
N PHE A 65 3.64 6.72 -7.50
CA PHE A 65 2.73 7.86 -7.43
C PHE A 65 2.04 7.86 -6.07
N LYS A 66 2.48 8.76 -5.19
CA LYS A 66 2.00 8.89 -3.79
C LYS A 66 0.73 9.74 -3.78
N LEU A 67 -0.44 9.10 -3.91
CA LEU A 67 -1.73 9.76 -4.09
C LEU A 67 -2.42 10.16 -2.78
N VAL A 68 -2.20 9.38 -1.72
CA VAL A 68 -2.90 9.50 -0.45
C VAL A 68 -1.93 9.42 0.72
N HIS A 69 -2.34 10.00 1.86
CA HIS A 69 -1.56 10.01 3.10
C HIS A 69 -2.35 9.36 4.26
N VAL A 70 -3.37 8.57 3.93
CA VAL A 70 -4.21 7.82 4.88
C VAL A 70 -4.13 6.33 4.60
N CYS A 71 -4.25 5.54 5.66
CA CYS A 71 -4.31 4.08 5.61
C CYS A 71 -5.46 3.59 6.50
N ALA A 72 -5.94 2.37 6.26
CA ALA A 72 -6.90 1.70 7.14
C ALA A 72 -6.27 1.37 8.50
N VAL A 73 -4.95 1.09 8.51
CA VAL A 73 -4.14 0.79 9.71
C VAL A 73 -2.79 1.48 9.62
N TYR A 74 -2.18 1.77 10.77
CA TYR A 74 -0.84 2.33 10.81
C TYR A 74 0.16 1.28 11.28
N CYS A 75 0.88 0.69 10.30
CA CYS A 75 1.91 -0.31 10.55
C CYS A 75 3.07 0.31 11.35
N ARG A 76 3.52 -0.36 12.43
CA ARG A 76 4.59 0.16 13.30
C ARG A 76 5.94 0.26 12.59
N PHE A 77 6.16 -0.53 11.56
CA PHE A 77 7.35 -0.56 10.71
C PHE A 77 7.24 0.34 9.45
N CYS A 78 6.24 1.22 9.37
CA CYS A 78 6.02 2.06 8.19
C CYS A 78 7.16 3.07 8.03
N PHE A 79 7.95 2.94 6.95
CA PHE A 79 9.02 3.89 6.63
C PHE A 79 8.49 5.25 6.11
N ARG A 80 7.19 5.34 5.76
CA ARG A 80 6.51 6.59 5.40
C ARG A 80 5.69 7.19 6.55
N ARG A 81 5.93 6.78 7.77
CA ARG A 81 5.19 7.26 8.97
C ARG A 81 5.21 8.78 9.13
N GLU A 82 6.24 9.45 8.60
CA GLU A 82 6.34 10.89 8.66
C GLU A 82 5.37 11.61 7.70
N MET A 83 4.89 10.95 6.66
CA MET A 83 3.94 11.54 5.70
C MET A 83 2.51 11.05 5.84
N VAL A 84 2.26 9.91 6.51
CA VAL A 84 0.92 9.33 6.69
C VAL A 84 0.41 9.57 8.11
N GLY A 85 -0.91 9.70 8.27
CA GLY A 85 -1.55 9.82 9.57
C GLY A 85 -2.34 11.13 9.77
N PRO A 86 -3.00 11.27 10.94
CA PRO A 86 -3.82 12.43 11.25
C PRO A 86 -3.00 13.73 11.34
N GLY A 87 -3.66 14.85 11.08
CA GLY A 87 -3.03 16.20 11.14
C GLY A 87 -2.27 16.59 9.87
N LYS A 88 -2.27 15.75 8.83
CA LYS A 88 -1.68 16.00 7.51
C LYS A 88 -2.77 16.04 6.44
N ALA A 89 -2.44 16.56 5.25
CA ALA A 89 -3.35 16.47 4.11
C ALA A 89 -3.66 14.98 3.83
N SER A 90 -4.93 14.64 3.63
CA SER A 90 -5.36 13.25 3.43
C SER A 90 -4.97 12.70 2.06
N ALA A 91 -4.76 13.58 1.08
CA ALA A 91 -4.42 13.23 -0.29
C ALA A 91 -3.51 14.29 -0.92
N LEU A 92 -2.91 13.93 -2.05
CA LEU A 92 -2.17 14.85 -2.90
C LEU A 92 -3.09 15.96 -3.41
N SER A 93 -2.57 17.21 -3.52
CA SER A 93 -3.34 18.31 -4.09
C SER A 93 -3.60 18.10 -5.58
N ASP A 94 -4.67 18.70 -6.11
CA ASP A 94 -5.02 18.58 -7.53
C ASP A 94 -3.91 19.10 -8.45
N ASP A 95 -3.20 20.16 -8.06
CA ASP A 95 -2.08 20.70 -8.85
C ASP A 95 -0.89 19.74 -8.87
N ALA A 96 -0.54 19.14 -7.72
CA ALA A 96 0.52 18.14 -7.66
C ALA A 96 0.10 16.84 -8.38
N TYR A 97 -1.18 16.47 -8.34
CA TYR A 97 -1.72 15.35 -9.11
C TYR A 97 -1.54 15.56 -10.62
N ARG A 98 -1.93 16.74 -11.14
CA ARG A 98 -1.77 17.09 -12.55
C ARG A 98 -0.30 17.13 -12.95
N ALA A 99 0.55 17.77 -12.14
CA ALA A 99 2.00 17.78 -12.38
C ALA A 99 2.61 16.37 -12.43
N GLY A 100 2.12 15.44 -11.58
CA GLY A 100 2.52 14.03 -11.61
C GLY A 100 2.12 13.33 -12.90
N LEU A 101 0.88 13.54 -13.39
CA LEU A 101 0.43 13.00 -14.68
C LEU A 101 1.25 13.56 -15.85
N ASP A 102 1.51 14.88 -15.85
CA ASP A 102 2.29 15.53 -16.91
C ASP A 102 3.75 15.04 -16.90
N TYR A 103 4.31 14.79 -15.70
CA TYR A 103 5.63 14.16 -15.58
C TYR A 103 5.64 12.77 -16.22
N ILE A 104 4.66 11.91 -15.90
CA ILE A 104 4.56 10.56 -16.49
C ILE A 104 4.42 10.66 -18.02
N ARG A 105 3.54 11.54 -18.54
CA ARG A 105 3.35 11.74 -19.98
C ARG A 105 4.61 12.16 -20.72
N SER A 106 5.47 12.96 -20.09
CA SER A 106 6.72 13.45 -20.68
C SER A 106 7.87 12.45 -20.62
N HIS A 107 7.69 11.28 -20.00
CA HIS A 107 8.71 10.24 -19.81
C HIS A 107 8.23 8.91 -20.41
N PRO A 108 8.35 8.71 -21.72
CA PRO A 108 7.79 7.54 -22.42
C PRO A 108 8.45 6.21 -22.02
N GLU A 109 9.59 6.24 -21.35
CA GLU A 109 10.24 5.08 -20.74
C GLU A 109 9.47 4.51 -19.55
N ILE A 110 8.59 5.29 -18.91
CA ILE A 110 7.78 4.85 -17.77
C ILE A 110 6.60 4.02 -18.29
N TRP A 111 6.69 2.73 -18.23
CA TRP A 111 5.61 1.83 -18.63
C TRP A 111 4.82 1.26 -17.44
N GLU A 112 5.31 1.41 -16.21
CA GLU A 112 4.65 1.01 -14.98
C GLU A 112 4.49 2.18 -14.01
N VAL A 113 3.27 2.37 -13.50
CA VAL A 113 2.97 3.33 -12.43
C VAL A 113 2.50 2.58 -11.19
N ILE A 114 3.16 2.84 -10.05
CA ILE A 114 2.85 2.19 -8.78
C ILE A 114 2.13 3.19 -7.88
N LEU A 115 0.83 2.98 -7.65
CA LEU A 115 0.04 3.77 -6.74
C LEU A 115 0.35 3.40 -5.29
N THR A 116 0.66 4.41 -4.47
CA THR A 116 1.13 4.24 -3.09
C THR A 116 1.00 5.55 -2.30
N GLY A 117 1.81 5.71 -1.25
CA GLY A 117 1.83 6.84 -0.31
C GLY A 117 1.36 6.34 1.05
N GLY A 118 0.08 6.61 1.38
CA GLY A 118 -0.70 5.77 2.27
C GLY A 118 -1.24 4.57 1.49
N ASP A 119 -2.48 4.20 1.71
CA ASP A 119 -3.11 3.08 0.99
C ASP A 119 -4.09 3.59 -0.07
N PRO A 120 -3.82 3.42 -1.38
CA PRO A 120 -4.67 3.93 -2.44
C PRO A 120 -6.10 3.38 -2.44
N LEU A 121 -6.34 2.18 -1.89
CA LEU A 121 -7.69 1.61 -1.78
C LEU A 121 -8.52 2.27 -0.65
N MET A 122 -7.96 3.26 0.06
CA MET A 122 -8.73 4.15 0.93
C MET A 122 -9.46 5.26 0.15
N LEU A 123 -9.13 5.50 -1.10
CA LEU A 123 -9.89 6.37 -1.99
C LEU A 123 -11.31 5.84 -2.20
N SER A 124 -12.24 6.73 -2.52
CA SER A 124 -13.56 6.32 -2.99
C SER A 124 -13.44 5.60 -4.35
N PRO A 125 -14.30 4.61 -4.65
CA PRO A 125 -14.29 3.94 -5.96
C PRO A 125 -14.35 4.92 -7.13
N ARG A 126 -15.16 6.00 -7.03
CA ARG A 126 -15.24 7.04 -8.05
C ARG A 126 -13.90 7.72 -8.29
N ARG A 127 -13.21 8.17 -7.21
CA ARG A 127 -11.92 8.86 -7.36
C ARG A 127 -10.84 7.92 -7.88
N LEU A 128 -10.85 6.67 -7.43
CA LEU A 128 -9.93 5.67 -7.95
C LEU A 128 -10.14 5.42 -9.45
N ALA A 129 -11.40 5.28 -9.89
CA ALA A 129 -11.72 5.10 -11.30
C ALA A 129 -11.24 6.26 -12.18
N GLU A 130 -11.41 7.52 -11.72
CA GLU A 130 -10.87 8.71 -12.40
C GLU A 130 -9.35 8.60 -12.58
N ILE A 131 -8.62 8.28 -11.51
CA ILE A 131 -7.15 8.13 -11.53
C ILE A 131 -6.71 7.00 -12.47
N MET A 132 -7.39 5.86 -12.40
CA MET A 132 -7.10 4.72 -13.25
C MET A 132 -7.30 5.06 -14.73
N ALA A 133 -8.38 5.77 -15.07
CA ALA A 133 -8.66 6.22 -16.43
C ALA A 133 -7.61 7.24 -16.92
N ASP A 134 -7.23 8.23 -16.09
CA ASP A 134 -6.21 9.22 -16.43
C ASP A 134 -4.85 8.58 -16.74
N LEU A 135 -4.48 7.54 -15.99
CA LEU A 135 -3.22 6.81 -16.21
C LEU A 135 -3.29 5.89 -17.43
N ALA A 136 -4.41 5.20 -17.63
CA ALA A 136 -4.61 4.32 -18.78
C ALA A 136 -4.70 5.10 -20.11
N ALA A 137 -5.07 6.38 -20.07
CA ALA A 137 -5.04 7.27 -21.21
C ALA A 137 -3.62 7.70 -21.65
N ILE A 138 -2.58 7.31 -20.91
CA ILE A 138 -1.18 7.55 -21.28
C ILE A 138 -0.66 6.32 -22.03
N ASP A 139 -0.47 6.45 -23.34
CA ASP A 139 -0.23 5.31 -24.25
C ASP A 139 0.91 4.36 -23.84
N HIS A 140 1.96 4.86 -23.22
CA HIS A 140 3.10 4.04 -22.81
C HIS A 140 2.94 3.39 -21.45
N VAL A 141 1.95 3.80 -20.63
CA VAL A 141 1.64 3.14 -19.35
C VAL A 141 0.87 1.85 -19.62
N LYS A 142 1.48 0.71 -19.31
CA LYS A 142 0.90 -0.63 -19.54
C LYS A 142 0.55 -1.36 -18.26
N ILE A 143 1.17 -0.99 -17.15
CA ILE A 143 0.90 -1.58 -15.84
C ILE A 143 0.59 -0.47 -14.83
N ILE A 144 -0.53 -0.62 -14.14
CA ILE A 144 -0.86 0.18 -12.96
C ILE A 144 -0.87 -0.79 -11.78
N ARG A 145 0.15 -0.71 -10.91
CA ARG A 145 0.24 -1.55 -9.73
C ARG A 145 -0.16 -0.76 -8.49
N ILE A 146 -0.98 -1.35 -7.64
CA ILE A 146 -1.46 -0.74 -6.41
C ILE A 146 -0.87 -1.49 -5.22
N HIS A 147 -0.16 -0.79 -4.35
CA HIS A 147 0.33 -1.34 -3.10
C HIS A 147 -0.71 -1.10 -2.01
N SER A 148 -1.26 -2.16 -1.43
CA SER A 148 -2.36 -2.04 -0.48
C SER A 148 -2.36 -3.11 0.59
N ARG A 149 -2.75 -2.71 1.80
CA ARG A 149 -3.09 -3.62 2.90
C ARG A 149 -4.60 -3.77 3.08
N VAL A 150 -5.41 -3.01 2.36
CA VAL A 150 -6.88 -3.05 2.47
C VAL A 150 -7.47 -4.45 2.30
N PRO A 151 -7.03 -5.31 1.36
CA PRO A 151 -7.56 -6.67 1.24
C PRO A 151 -7.42 -7.51 2.53
N ILE A 152 -6.45 -7.15 3.37
CA ILE A 152 -6.15 -7.80 4.66
C ILE A 152 -6.81 -7.07 5.83
N ALA A 153 -6.67 -5.73 5.86
CA ALA A 153 -7.05 -4.92 7.01
C ALA A 153 -8.53 -4.50 7.01
N ASP A 154 -9.14 -4.35 5.84
CA ASP A 154 -10.53 -3.94 5.64
C ASP A 154 -11.10 -4.62 4.38
N PRO A 155 -11.23 -5.97 4.40
CA PRO A 155 -11.58 -6.77 3.23
C PRO A 155 -12.95 -6.45 2.64
N GLU A 156 -13.87 -5.85 3.42
CA GLU A 156 -15.20 -5.45 2.95
C GLU A 156 -15.14 -4.31 1.93
N ARG A 157 -14.08 -3.49 1.94
CA ARG A 157 -13.86 -2.45 0.92
C ARG A 157 -13.61 -3.01 -0.47
N ILE A 158 -13.19 -4.28 -0.58
CA ILE A 158 -13.05 -4.97 -1.87
C ILE A 158 -14.44 -5.45 -2.32
N ASN A 159 -15.33 -4.50 -2.50
CA ASN A 159 -16.70 -4.68 -2.97
C ASN A 159 -16.79 -4.54 -4.50
N PRO A 160 -17.95 -4.83 -5.12
CA PRO A 160 -18.11 -4.76 -6.57
C PRO A 160 -17.77 -3.37 -7.17
N GLU A 161 -18.07 -2.28 -6.46
CA GLU A 161 -17.78 -0.92 -6.92
C GLU A 161 -16.26 -0.66 -6.94
N MET A 162 -15.54 -1.10 -5.91
CA MET A 162 -14.07 -1.01 -5.87
C MET A 162 -13.44 -1.85 -6.99
N ILE A 163 -13.93 -3.06 -7.21
CA ILE A 163 -13.45 -3.93 -8.30
C ILE A 163 -13.70 -3.29 -9.66
N ALA A 164 -14.87 -2.69 -9.87
CA ALA A 164 -15.18 -1.97 -11.11
C ALA A 164 -14.20 -0.79 -11.33
N ALA A 165 -13.88 -0.04 -10.28
CA ALA A 165 -12.92 1.07 -10.33
C ALA A 165 -11.49 0.65 -10.67
N LEU A 166 -11.12 -0.59 -10.35
CA LEU A 166 -9.78 -1.15 -10.63
C LEU A 166 -9.63 -1.64 -12.08
N ARG A 167 -10.72 -1.82 -12.80
CA ARG A 167 -10.70 -2.32 -14.18
C ARG A 167 -10.65 -1.18 -15.16
N VAL A 168 -9.63 -1.15 -15.99
CA VAL A 168 -9.45 -0.13 -17.03
C VAL A 168 -9.05 -0.79 -18.35
N GLU A 169 -9.40 -0.16 -19.46
CA GLU A 169 -8.91 -0.55 -20.78
C GLU A 169 -7.55 0.10 -21.06
N GLY A 170 -6.70 -0.59 -21.80
CA GLY A 170 -5.38 -0.07 -22.23
C GLY A 170 -4.23 -0.35 -21.26
N ALA A 171 -4.48 -0.65 -19.99
CA ALA A 171 -3.47 -1.03 -19.01
C ALA A 171 -3.91 -2.23 -18.17
N THR A 172 -2.95 -2.95 -17.59
CA THR A 172 -3.22 -4.07 -16.68
C THR A 172 -3.06 -3.60 -15.24
N THR A 173 -4.11 -3.78 -14.42
CA THR A 173 -4.06 -3.50 -13.00
C THR A 173 -3.49 -4.69 -12.22
N TRP A 174 -2.53 -4.42 -11.32
CA TRP A 174 -1.97 -5.39 -10.38
C TRP A 174 -2.17 -4.92 -8.95
N ILE A 175 -2.45 -5.82 -8.03
CA ILE A 175 -2.48 -5.52 -6.60
C ILE A 175 -1.31 -6.21 -5.90
N ALA A 176 -0.42 -5.43 -5.28
CA ALA A 176 0.58 -5.92 -4.36
C ALA A 176 -0.01 -5.91 -2.95
N ILE A 177 -0.37 -7.09 -2.46
CA ILE A 177 -0.99 -7.27 -1.16
C ILE A 177 0.08 -7.22 -0.08
N HIS A 178 -0.04 -6.26 0.83
CA HIS A 178 0.86 -6.14 1.94
C HIS A 178 0.39 -7.00 3.11
N ALA A 179 1.08 -8.12 3.33
CA ALA A 179 0.90 -9.02 4.47
C ALA A 179 2.27 -9.56 4.90
N ASN A 180 2.46 -9.77 6.20
CA ASN A 180 3.73 -10.24 6.76
C ASN A 180 3.61 -11.58 7.49
N HIS A 181 2.40 -12.01 7.81
CA HIS A 181 2.18 -13.24 8.55
C HIS A 181 0.98 -14.04 8.01
N PRO A 182 1.03 -15.37 7.91
CA PRO A 182 -0.06 -16.18 7.34
C PRO A 182 -1.38 -16.05 8.09
N ARG A 183 -1.38 -15.73 9.39
CA ARG A 183 -2.60 -15.46 10.18
C ARG A 183 -3.38 -14.24 9.68
N GLU A 184 -2.76 -13.32 8.95
CA GLU A 184 -3.45 -12.18 8.37
C GLU A 184 -4.44 -12.60 7.27
N PHE A 185 -4.27 -13.77 6.67
CA PHE A 185 -5.17 -14.34 5.67
C PHE A 185 -6.33 -15.11 6.31
N GLY A 186 -7.15 -14.42 7.14
CA GLY A 186 -8.42 -14.95 7.62
C GLY A 186 -9.44 -15.19 6.50
N ALA A 187 -10.62 -15.70 6.83
CA ALA A 187 -11.65 -16.02 5.85
C ALA A 187 -12.07 -14.81 5.00
N ASN A 188 -12.25 -13.65 5.61
CA ASN A 188 -12.66 -12.42 4.93
C ASN A 188 -11.56 -11.91 3.98
N ALA A 189 -10.29 -11.92 4.42
CA ALA A 189 -9.15 -11.54 3.61
C ALA A 189 -8.98 -12.46 2.39
N ARG A 190 -9.10 -13.78 2.57
CA ARG A 190 -9.09 -14.75 1.46
C ARG A 190 -10.23 -14.51 0.47
N ALA A 191 -11.43 -14.22 0.97
CA ALA A 191 -12.58 -13.89 0.13
C ALA A 191 -12.36 -12.58 -0.66
N ALA A 192 -11.73 -11.57 -0.06
CA ALA A 192 -11.37 -10.34 -0.76
C ALA A 192 -10.34 -10.58 -1.87
N CYS A 193 -9.30 -11.39 -1.59
CA CYS A 193 -8.32 -11.81 -2.60
C CYS A 193 -8.97 -12.60 -3.74
N ALA A 194 -9.88 -13.52 -3.41
CA ALA A 194 -10.63 -14.28 -4.41
C ALA A 194 -11.45 -13.36 -5.33
N ARG A 195 -12.19 -12.38 -4.76
CA ARG A 195 -12.94 -11.40 -5.56
C ARG A 195 -12.06 -10.64 -6.55
N LEU A 196 -10.85 -10.25 -6.15
CA LEU A 196 -9.89 -9.58 -7.04
C LEU A 196 -9.41 -10.54 -8.14
N ALA A 197 -9.02 -11.75 -7.78
CA ALA A 197 -8.55 -12.77 -8.73
C ALA A 197 -9.65 -13.17 -9.75
N ASP A 198 -10.88 -13.39 -9.28
CA ASP A 198 -12.04 -13.72 -10.11
C ASP A 198 -12.40 -12.58 -11.09
N ALA A 199 -12.08 -11.33 -10.72
CA ALA A 199 -12.22 -10.16 -11.59
C ALA A 199 -11.08 -10.03 -12.62
N GLY A 200 -10.11 -10.95 -12.63
CA GLY A 200 -8.97 -10.94 -13.53
C GLY A 200 -7.86 -9.97 -13.12
N ILE A 201 -7.81 -9.55 -11.85
CA ILE A 201 -6.78 -8.67 -11.31
C ILE A 201 -5.65 -9.53 -10.70
N PRO A 202 -4.45 -9.58 -11.30
CA PRO A 202 -3.32 -10.31 -10.76
C PRO A 202 -2.90 -9.80 -9.37
N LEU A 203 -2.56 -10.75 -8.49
CA LEU A 203 -2.10 -10.48 -7.13
C LEU A 203 -0.63 -10.84 -7.00
N VAL A 204 0.12 -9.99 -6.32
CA VAL A 204 1.51 -10.25 -5.92
C VAL A 204 1.67 -9.99 -4.43
N SER A 205 2.59 -10.71 -3.79
CA SER A 205 2.90 -10.51 -2.37
C SER A 205 3.87 -9.35 -2.19
N GLN A 206 3.62 -8.55 -1.17
CA GLN A 206 4.55 -7.57 -0.62
C GLN A 206 4.70 -7.85 0.88
N SER A 207 5.92 -8.11 1.33
CA SER A 207 6.20 -8.41 2.73
C SER A 207 7.46 -7.68 3.19
N VAL A 208 7.50 -7.33 4.46
CA VAL A 208 8.68 -6.82 5.15
C VAL A 208 9.18 -7.92 6.09
N LEU A 209 10.49 -8.20 6.09
CA LEU A 209 11.08 -9.11 7.06
C LEU A 209 11.14 -8.43 8.44
N LEU A 210 10.38 -8.97 9.38
CA LEU A 210 10.20 -8.42 10.71
C LEU A 210 10.61 -9.46 11.77
N ARG A 211 11.54 -9.05 12.63
CA ARG A 211 12.02 -9.91 13.74
C ARG A 211 10.85 -10.32 14.63
N GLY A 212 10.73 -11.63 14.88
CA GLY A 212 9.68 -12.22 15.70
C GLY A 212 8.27 -12.11 15.12
N VAL A 213 8.16 -11.86 13.80
CA VAL A 213 6.91 -11.90 13.05
C VAL A 213 7.00 -12.93 11.93
N ASN A 214 8.01 -12.84 11.06
CA ASN A 214 8.18 -13.70 9.90
C ASN A 214 9.66 -13.96 9.54
N ASP A 215 10.55 -13.86 10.49
CA ASP A 215 11.99 -14.07 10.29
C ASP A 215 12.42 -15.54 10.39
N ASP A 216 11.49 -16.46 10.10
CA ASP A 216 11.76 -17.90 10.01
C ASP A 216 11.18 -18.51 8.71
N ALA A 217 11.80 -19.59 8.26
CA ALA A 217 11.46 -20.25 7.00
C ALA A 217 10.07 -20.89 7.01
N ALA A 218 9.57 -21.35 8.15
CA ALA A 218 8.27 -22.01 8.25
C ALA A 218 7.14 -20.98 8.07
N THR A 219 7.23 -19.84 8.76
CA THR A 219 6.29 -18.72 8.65
C THR A 219 6.27 -18.16 7.22
N LEU A 220 7.45 -17.90 6.63
CA LEU A 220 7.52 -17.41 5.24
C LEU A 220 6.95 -18.43 4.25
N THR A 221 7.23 -19.71 4.43
CA THR A 221 6.67 -20.77 3.58
C THR A 221 5.13 -20.82 3.68
N ALA A 222 4.59 -20.66 4.89
CA ALA A 222 3.15 -20.64 5.10
C ALA A 222 2.48 -19.36 4.53
N LEU A 223 3.20 -18.23 4.57
CA LEU A 223 2.71 -16.97 3.99
C LEU A 223 2.62 -17.00 2.46
N MET A 224 3.53 -17.74 1.79
CA MET A 224 3.64 -17.80 0.33
C MET A 224 2.79 -18.91 -0.31
N ARG A 225 2.00 -19.65 0.49
CA ARG A 225 1.08 -20.70 0.05
C ARG A 225 -0.38 -20.22 0.06
#